data_daf658dfd27c01c6a5a702e477e7c801
#
_entry.id   daf658dfd27c01c6a5a702e477e7c801
#
_cell.length_a   1.000
_cell.length_b   1.000
_cell.length_c   1.000
_cell.angle_alpha   90.00
_cell.angle_beta   90.00
_cell.angle_gamma   90.00
#
_symmetry.space_group_name_H-M   'P 1'
#
loop_
_entity.id
_entity.type
_entity.pdbx_description
1 polymer ?
#
loop_
_entity_poly.entity_id
_entity_poly.type
_entity_poly.pdbx_seq_one_letter_code
_entity_poly.pdbx_strand_id
1 'polypeptide(L)'
;RGIAELNGEGEVVGGIVVARYGQNALDVIHNLQLKIDEISSGLPEGVSLQAVYDRSDLIHRAIETLRRTLIEESIIVALVCVVFLLHARSALVAIIMLPIGVMIAFIAMRVLGLNSNIMSLGGIAIAIGAMVDAAIVMIENAHKHLERLKPEESRLDAIIASCREVGPALFFSLLIITVSFLPVFALEAQEGRLFSPLAFTKTFAMAAGA
;
A
#
# COMPACT_ATOMS: atom_id res chain seq x y z
N ARG A 1 -22.38 30.83 18.67
CA ARG A 1 -21.44 31.64 17.86
C ARG A 1 -20.04 31.36 18.38
N GLY A 2 -19.12 30.95 17.52
CA GLY A 2 -17.72 30.78 17.83
C GLY A 2 -16.90 31.95 17.29
N ILE A 3 -15.73 32.17 17.87
CA ILE A 3 -14.75 33.14 17.40
C ILE A 3 -13.69 32.29 16.69
N ALA A 4 -13.31 32.67 15.47
CA ALA A 4 -12.15 32.12 14.76
C ALA A 4 -11.05 33.16 14.76
N GLU A 5 -9.84 32.75 15.05
CA GLU A 5 -8.65 33.59 15.11
C GLU A 5 -7.54 32.91 14.32
N LEU A 6 -6.73 33.66 13.62
CA LEU A 6 -5.58 33.17 12.86
C LEU A 6 -4.30 33.80 13.39
N ASN A 7 -3.36 32.98 13.86
CA ASN A 7 -2.02 33.37 14.34
C ASN A 7 -1.98 34.40 15.48
N GLY A 8 -3.07 34.64 16.19
CA GLY A 8 -3.12 35.68 17.21
C GLY A 8 -3.29 37.12 16.67
N GLU A 9 -3.62 37.27 15.39
CA GLU A 9 -3.69 38.57 14.70
C GLU A 9 -5.11 39.16 14.67
N GLY A 10 -6.06 38.51 15.34
CA GLY A 10 -7.44 38.99 15.46
C GLY A 10 -8.49 38.08 14.85
N GLU A 11 -9.73 38.56 14.82
CA GLU A 11 -10.89 37.78 14.39
C GLU A 11 -10.90 37.57 12.87
N VAL A 12 -11.09 36.33 12.45
CA VAL A 12 -11.19 35.94 11.04
C VAL A 12 -12.46 35.10 10.80
N VAL A 13 -12.89 35.02 9.55
CA VAL A 13 -13.97 34.12 9.12
C VAL A 13 -13.35 32.86 8.56
N GLY A 14 -13.66 31.72 9.20
CA GLY A 14 -13.19 30.40 8.75
C GLY A 14 -14.28 29.60 8.05
N GLY A 15 -13.90 28.79 7.08
CA GLY A 15 -14.75 27.81 6.42
C GLY A 15 -14.11 26.42 6.42
N ILE A 16 -14.92 25.37 6.52
CA ILE A 16 -14.46 23.99 6.42
C ILE A 16 -15.16 23.34 5.23
N VAL A 17 -14.37 22.86 4.27
CA VAL A 17 -14.88 22.06 3.16
C VAL A 17 -14.73 20.59 3.49
N VAL A 18 -15.83 19.85 3.45
CA VAL A 18 -15.89 18.42 3.77
C VAL A 18 -16.16 17.65 2.48
N ALA A 19 -15.28 16.71 2.16
CA ALA A 19 -15.51 15.79 1.06
C ALA A 19 -16.68 14.85 1.39
N ARG A 20 -17.56 14.58 0.41
CA ARG A 20 -18.62 13.59 0.58
C ARG A 20 -18.02 12.19 0.64
N TYR A 21 -18.69 11.32 1.37
CA TYR A 21 -18.29 9.91 1.44
C TYR A 21 -18.21 9.30 0.04
N GLY A 22 -17.12 8.58 -0.24
CA GLY A 22 -16.88 7.93 -1.52
C GLY A 22 -16.20 8.80 -2.59
N GLN A 23 -15.97 10.09 -2.34
CA GLN A 23 -15.22 10.95 -3.27
C GLN A 23 -13.71 10.83 -3.05
N ASN A 24 -12.94 11.01 -4.13
CA ASN A 24 -11.50 11.12 -4.04
C ASN A 24 -11.12 12.46 -3.39
N ALA A 25 -10.42 12.40 -2.26
CA ALA A 25 -10.07 13.59 -1.50
C ALA A 25 -9.12 14.52 -2.28
N LEU A 26 -8.17 13.98 -3.07
CA LEU A 26 -7.25 14.79 -3.88
C LEU A 26 -8.00 15.56 -4.97
N ASP A 27 -8.96 14.92 -5.64
CA ASP A 27 -9.76 15.59 -6.69
C ASP A 27 -10.63 16.70 -6.08
N VAL A 28 -11.20 16.46 -4.90
CA VAL A 28 -11.98 17.48 -4.18
C VAL A 28 -11.11 18.66 -3.79
N ILE A 29 -9.90 18.41 -3.25
CA ILE A 29 -8.96 19.46 -2.86
C ILE A 29 -8.50 20.25 -4.09
N HIS A 30 -8.16 19.57 -5.19
CA HIS A 30 -7.74 20.22 -6.43
C HIS A 30 -8.85 21.13 -7.00
N ASN A 31 -10.07 20.61 -7.08
CA ASN A 31 -11.22 21.40 -7.55
C ASN A 31 -11.53 22.58 -6.62
N LEU A 32 -11.33 22.40 -5.32
CA LEU A 32 -11.47 23.48 -4.33
C LEU A 32 -10.43 24.57 -4.53
N GLN A 33 -9.17 24.21 -4.75
CA GLN A 33 -8.09 25.17 -5.03
C GLN A 33 -8.38 26.00 -6.28
N LEU A 34 -8.80 25.35 -7.38
CA LEU A 34 -9.21 26.04 -8.60
C LEU A 34 -10.37 27.02 -8.34
N LYS A 35 -11.33 26.61 -7.49
CA LYS A 35 -12.48 27.48 -7.16
C LYS A 35 -12.10 28.64 -6.23
N ILE A 36 -11.14 28.44 -5.32
CA ILE A 36 -10.58 29.52 -4.51
C ILE A 36 -9.86 30.54 -5.38
N ASP A 37 -9.06 30.11 -6.36
CA ASP A 37 -8.35 30.99 -7.27
C ASP A 37 -9.34 31.83 -8.14
N GLU A 38 -10.40 31.19 -8.63
CA GLU A 38 -11.46 31.86 -9.38
C GLU A 38 -12.16 32.96 -8.52
N ILE A 39 -12.52 32.63 -7.28
CA ILE A 39 -13.22 33.54 -6.39
C ILE A 39 -12.29 34.65 -5.89
N SER A 40 -11.01 34.35 -5.67
CA SER A 40 -10.03 35.32 -5.16
C SER A 40 -9.89 36.55 -6.04
N SER A 41 -10.10 36.39 -7.35
CA SER A 41 -10.07 37.51 -8.31
C SER A 41 -11.24 38.50 -8.17
N GLY A 42 -12.34 38.09 -7.55
CA GLY A 42 -13.54 38.88 -7.34
C GLY A 42 -13.75 39.40 -5.93
N LEU A 43 -12.78 39.19 -5.02
CA LEU A 43 -12.90 39.66 -3.64
C LEU A 43 -12.69 41.17 -3.52
N PRO A 44 -13.35 41.82 -2.54
CA PRO A 44 -13.06 43.24 -2.23
C PRO A 44 -11.60 43.48 -1.85
N GLU A 45 -11.12 44.70 -2.05
CA GLU A 45 -9.79 45.10 -1.63
C GLU A 45 -9.58 44.87 -0.12
N GLY A 46 -8.46 44.24 0.25
CA GLY A 46 -8.12 43.91 1.63
C GLY A 46 -8.68 42.58 2.15
N VAL A 47 -9.46 41.84 1.34
CA VAL A 47 -9.94 40.50 1.68
C VAL A 47 -9.13 39.45 0.91
N SER A 48 -8.57 38.48 1.62
CA SER A 48 -7.85 37.36 1.02
C SER A 48 -8.37 36.02 1.56
N LEU A 49 -8.37 35.00 0.69
CA LEU A 49 -8.65 33.62 1.07
C LEU A 49 -7.31 32.89 1.29
N GLN A 50 -7.15 32.32 2.48
CA GLN A 50 -5.96 31.57 2.83
C GLN A 50 -6.34 30.14 3.24
N ALA A 51 -5.75 29.14 2.57
CA ALA A 51 -5.85 27.75 3.00
C ALA A 51 -4.97 27.56 4.24
N VAL A 52 -5.61 27.27 5.37
CA VAL A 52 -4.93 27.08 6.67
C VAL A 52 -4.54 25.62 6.90
N TYR A 53 -5.34 24.71 6.34
CA TYR A 53 -5.12 23.29 6.46
C TYR A 53 -5.48 22.57 5.15
N ASP A 54 -4.51 21.90 4.57
CA ASP A 54 -4.66 21.10 3.37
C ASP A 54 -4.21 19.65 3.65
N ARG A 55 -5.10 18.69 3.37
CA ARG A 55 -4.80 17.27 3.57
C ARG A 55 -4.02 16.65 2.42
N SER A 56 -3.84 17.33 1.29
CA SER A 56 -3.11 16.81 0.14
C SER A 56 -1.67 16.43 0.50
N ASP A 57 -0.99 17.25 1.30
CA ASP A 57 0.36 16.98 1.79
C ASP A 57 0.45 15.63 2.54
N LEU A 58 -0.53 15.35 3.41
CA LEU A 58 -0.58 14.09 4.15
C LEU A 58 -0.75 12.90 3.22
N ILE A 59 -1.61 13.03 2.22
CA ILE A 59 -1.85 11.99 1.21
C ILE A 59 -0.60 11.76 0.36
N HIS A 60 0.04 12.83 -0.11
CA HIS A 60 1.29 12.73 -0.89
C HIS A 60 2.42 12.08 -0.10
N ARG A 61 2.60 12.44 1.17
CA ARG A 61 3.58 11.79 2.06
C ARG A 61 3.29 10.30 2.25
N ALA A 62 2.02 9.91 2.40
CA ALA A 62 1.66 8.50 2.51
C ALA A 62 1.98 7.71 1.23
N ILE A 63 1.69 8.28 0.05
CA ILE A 63 2.03 7.69 -1.24
C ILE A 63 3.56 7.59 -1.41
N GLU A 64 4.29 8.65 -1.07
CA GLU A 64 5.75 8.65 -1.17
C GLU A 64 6.39 7.66 -0.19
N THR A 65 5.84 7.51 1.02
CA THR A 65 6.26 6.49 1.98
C THR A 65 6.08 5.09 1.40
N LEU A 66 4.92 4.79 0.80
CA LEU A 66 4.67 3.51 0.15
C LEU A 66 5.67 3.25 -0.99
N ARG A 67 5.85 4.24 -1.86
CA ARG A 67 6.81 4.17 -2.97
C ARG A 67 8.23 3.91 -2.47
N ARG A 68 8.65 4.65 -1.45
CA ARG A 68 9.97 4.49 -0.83
C ARG A 68 10.13 3.10 -0.23
N THR A 69 9.15 2.61 0.54
CA THR A 69 9.16 1.26 1.10
C THR A 69 9.28 0.20 0.00
N LEU A 70 8.51 0.31 -1.08
CA LEU A 70 8.62 -0.61 -2.22
C LEU A 70 10.02 -0.64 -2.83
N ILE A 71 10.65 0.53 -2.99
CA ILE A 71 12.00 0.64 -3.55
C ILE A 71 13.03 0.08 -2.57
N GLU A 72 12.96 0.45 -1.29
CA GLU A 72 13.88 -0.01 -0.25
C GLU A 72 13.82 -1.54 -0.11
N GLU A 73 12.64 -2.12 0.00
CA GLU A 73 12.42 -3.57 0.07
C GLU A 73 12.93 -4.27 -1.20
N SER A 74 12.65 -3.72 -2.38
CA SER A 74 13.16 -4.27 -3.64
C SER A 74 14.69 -4.28 -3.70
N ILE A 75 15.35 -3.23 -3.20
CA ILE A 75 16.82 -3.15 -3.15
C ILE A 75 17.37 -4.17 -2.15
N ILE A 76 16.76 -4.29 -0.97
CA ILE A 76 17.19 -5.25 0.07
C ILE A 76 17.05 -6.67 -0.47
N VAL A 77 15.91 -7.01 -1.07
CA VAL A 77 15.67 -8.33 -1.68
C VAL A 77 16.68 -8.62 -2.78
N ALA A 78 16.93 -7.66 -3.68
CA ALA A 78 17.92 -7.81 -4.73
C ALA A 78 19.32 -8.09 -4.16
N LEU A 79 19.71 -7.34 -3.11
CA LEU A 79 21.00 -7.50 -2.46
C LEU A 79 21.11 -8.88 -1.78
N VAL A 80 20.10 -9.30 -1.03
CA VAL A 80 20.03 -10.62 -0.39
C VAL A 80 20.15 -11.72 -1.46
N CYS A 81 19.34 -11.65 -2.52
CA CYS A 81 19.39 -12.64 -3.60
C CYS A 81 20.75 -12.68 -4.31
N VAL A 82 21.39 -11.53 -4.53
CA VAL A 82 22.72 -11.48 -5.16
C VAL A 82 23.80 -12.04 -4.24
N VAL A 83 23.76 -11.71 -2.95
CA VAL A 83 24.79 -12.16 -1.97
C VAL A 83 24.66 -13.64 -1.65
N PHE A 84 23.45 -14.15 -1.43
CA PHE A 84 23.24 -15.53 -1.01
C PHE A 84 23.08 -16.52 -2.19
N LEU A 85 22.44 -16.12 -3.26
CA LEU A 85 22.15 -16.99 -4.40
C LEU A 85 23.11 -16.78 -5.58
N LEU A 86 23.93 -15.72 -5.58
CA LEU A 86 24.84 -15.32 -6.66
C LEU A 86 24.16 -15.26 -8.05
N HIS A 87 22.82 -15.13 -8.09
CA HIS A 87 22.02 -15.15 -9.31
C HIS A 87 21.08 -13.95 -9.43
N ALA A 88 21.48 -12.94 -10.22
CA ALA A 88 20.69 -11.74 -10.48
C ALA A 88 19.30 -12.02 -11.11
N ARG A 89 19.15 -13.13 -11.85
CA ARG A 89 17.87 -13.51 -12.46
C ARG A 89 16.80 -13.89 -11.42
N SER A 90 17.21 -14.52 -10.33
CA SER A 90 16.32 -14.90 -9.23
C SER A 90 15.84 -13.68 -8.45
N ALA A 91 16.72 -12.69 -8.24
CA ALA A 91 16.35 -11.40 -7.64
C ALA A 91 15.27 -10.67 -8.45
N LEU A 92 15.36 -10.72 -9.79
CA LEU A 92 14.39 -10.07 -10.67
C LEU A 92 12.97 -10.60 -10.47
N VAL A 93 12.81 -11.91 -10.23
CA VAL A 93 11.50 -12.53 -9.99
C VAL A 93 10.88 -11.96 -8.72
N ALA A 94 11.62 -11.89 -7.61
CA ALA A 94 11.14 -11.32 -6.36
C ALA A 94 10.78 -9.83 -6.50
N ILE A 95 11.62 -9.05 -7.17
CA ILE A 95 11.39 -7.60 -7.38
C ILE A 95 10.12 -7.35 -8.20
N ILE A 96 9.84 -8.17 -9.22
CA ILE A 96 8.65 -8.02 -10.07
C ILE A 96 7.38 -8.49 -9.32
N MET A 97 7.49 -9.49 -8.48
CA MET A 97 6.36 -10.04 -7.72
C MET A 97 5.71 -8.98 -6.80
N LEU A 98 6.51 -8.13 -6.15
CA LEU A 98 6.03 -7.12 -5.22
C LEU A 98 5.07 -6.11 -5.87
N PRO A 99 5.45 -5.37 -6.93
CA PRO A 99 4.53 -4.43 -7.56
C PRO A 99 3.31 -5.14 -8.19
N ILE A 100 3.45 -6.38 -8.68
CA ILE A 100 2.31 -7.15 -9.18
C ILE A 100 1.31 -7.45 -8.06
N GLY A 101 1.76 -7.93 -6.90
CA GLY A 101 0.90 -8.19 -5.75
C GLY A 101 0.17 -6.93 -5.27
N VAL A 102 0.86 -5.80 -5.20
CA VAL A 102 0.27 -4.50 -4.88
C VAL A 102 -0.77 -4.08 -5.92
N MET A 103 -0.48 -4.26 -7.20
CA MET A 103 -1.43 -3.93 -8.28
C MET A 103 -2.68 -4.81 -8.22
N ILE A 104 -2.55 -6.11 -7.95
CA ILE A 104 -3.69 -7.03 -7.77
C ILE A 104 -4.55 -6.56 -6.59
N ALA A 105 -3.93 -6.16 -5.47
CA ALA A 105 -4.66 -5.63 -4.32
C ALA A 105 -5.46 -4.37 -4.68
N PHE A 106 -4.89 -3.42 -5.42
CA PHE A 106 -5.60 -2.23 -5.89
C PHE A 106 -6.73 -2.57 -6.87
N ILE A 107 -6.53 -3.54 -7.76
CA ILE A 107 -7.59 -4.01 -8.68
C ILE A 107 -8.74 -4.63 -7.87
N ALA A 108 -8.45 -5.49 -6.89
CA ALA A 108 -9.46 -6.08 -6.03
C ALA A 108 -10.25 -5.01 -5.26
N MET A 109 -9.56 -4.01 -4.68
CA MET A 109 -10.20 -2.88 -4.03
C MET A 109 -11.14 -2.11 -4.96
N ARG A 110 -10.69 -1.84 -6.18
CA ARG A 110 -11.51 -1.13 -7.19
C ARG A 110 -12.76 -1.92 -7.56
N VAL A 111 -12.64 -3.23 -7.77
CA VAL A 111 -13.78 -4.12 -8.10
C VAL A 111 -14.80 -4.16 -6.96
N LEU A 112 -14.33 -4.13 -5.71
CA LEU A 112 -15.18 -4.15 -4.51
C LEU A 112 -15.69 -2.75 -4.11
N GLY A 113 -15.34 -1.70 -4.84
CA GLY A 113 -15.74 -0.33 -4.54
C GLY A 113 -15.10 0.24 -3.26
N LEU A 114 -13.96 -0.32 -2.85
CA LEU A 114 -13.23 0.14 -1.67
C LEU A 114 -12.31 1.30 -2.04
N ASN A 115 -12.45 2.41 -1.31
CA ASN A 115 -11.59 3.58 -1.54
C ASN A 115 -10.19 3.36 -0.97
N SER A 116 -9.19 3.71 -1.76
CA SER A 116 -7.82 3.80 -1.30
C SER A 116 -7.65 5.04 -0.42
N ASN A 117 -7.30 4.83 0.82
CA ASN A 117 -6.99 5.89 1.79
C ASN A 117 -5.63 5.61 2.46
N ILE A 118 -5.19 6.50 3.36
CA ILE A 118 -3.91 6.38 4.05
C ILE A 118 -3.80 5.05 4.82
N MET A 119 -4.90 4.59 5.43
CA MET A 119 -4.92 3.31 6.14
C MET A 119 -4.80 2.12 5.18
N SER A 120 -5.40 2.20 4.00
CA SER A 120 -5.23 1.21 2.93
C SER A 120 -3.77 1.11 2.47
N LEU A 121 -3.09 2.25 2.30
CA LEU A 121 -1.66 2.28 1.96
C LEU A 121 -0.80 1.66 3.06
N GLY A 122 -1.14 1.92 4.33
CA GLY A 122 -0.51 1.27 5.49
C GLY A 122 -0.70 -0.25 5.48
N GLY A 123 -1.89 -0.74 5.12
CA GLY A 123 -2.18 -2.17 4.97
C GLY A 123 -1.32 -2.85 3.90
N ILE A 124 -1.12 -2.17 2.77
CA ILE A 124 -0.24 -2.65 1.70
C ILE A 124 1.22 -2.68 2.17
N ALA A 125 1.71 -1.64 2.85
CA ALA A 125 3.09 -1.60 3.37
C ALA A 125 3.37 -2.78 4.32
N ILE A 126 2.41 -3.13 5.20
CA ILE A 126 2.53 -4.31 6.07
C ILE A 126 2.54 -5.62 5.27
N ALA A 127 1.72 -5.71 4.22
CA ALA A 127 1.63 -6.93 3.40
C ALA A 127 2.91 -7.17 2.59
N ILE A 128 3.58 -6.10 2.13
CA ILE A 128 4.83 -6.18 1.37
C ILE A 128 5.87 -7.00 2.12
N GLY A 129 6.09 -6.74 3.42
CA GLY A 129 7.05 -7.49 4.22
C GLY A 129 6.78 -9.00 4.21
N ALA A 130 5.52 -9.41 4.46
CA ALA A 130 5.15 -10.83 4.43
C ALA A 130 5.27 -11.47 3.04
N MET A 131 4.98 -10.72 1.98
CA MET A 131 5.13 -11.19 0.59
C MET A 131 6.60 -11.36 0.22
N VAL A 132 7.47 -10.45 0.65
CA VAL A 132 8.93 -10.53 0.43
C VAL A 132 9.48 -11.81 1.03
N ASP A 133 9.14 -12.09 2.28
CA ASP A 133 9.63 -13.29 2.97
C ASP A 133 9.21 -14.58 2.25
N ALA A 134 7.95 -14.66 1.83
CA ALA A 134 7.46 -15.79 1.06
C ALA A 134 8.16 -15.94 -0.29
N ALA A 135 8.39 -14.83 -1.00
CA ALA A 135 9.10 -14.83 -2.27
C ALA A 135 10.55 -15.30 -2.12
N ILE A 136 11.27 -14.81 -1.10
CA ILE A 136 12.66 -15.21 -0.83
C ILE A 136 12.76 -16.71 -0.57
N VAL A 137 11.91 -17.25 0.31
CA VAL A 137 11.91 -18.69 0.64
C VAL A 137 11.63 -19.54 -0.59
N MET A 138 10.65 -19.14 -1.41
CA MET A 138 10.32 -19.88 -2.64
C MET A 138 11.48 -19.88 -3.63
N ILE A 139 12.13 -18.73 -3.84
CA ILE A 139 13.26 -18.58 -4.76
C ILE A 139 14.48 -19.35 -4.27
N GLU A 140 14.77 -19.28 -2.97
CA GLU A 140 15.87 -20.02 -2.36
C GLU A 140 15.68 -21.53 -2.54
N ASN A 141 14.48 -22.05 -2.28
CA ASN A 141 14.20 -23.46 -2.45
C ASN A 141 14.27 -23.90 -3.93
N ALA A 142 13.73 -23.09 -4.84
CA ALA A 142 13.86 -23.34 -6.28
C ALA A 142 15.32 -23.37 -6.73
N HIS A 143 16.16 -22.50 -6.20
CA HIS A 143 17.58 -22.46 -6.50
C HIS A 143 18.30 -23.73 -5.99
N LYS A 144 18.03 -24.16 -4.77
CA LYS A 144 18.57 -25.43 -4.21
C LYS A 144 18.21 -26.65 -5.04
N HIS A 145 16.98 -26.71 -5.58
CA HIS A 145 16.56 -27.79 -6.47
C HIS A 145 17.28 -27.74 -7.81
N LEU A 146 17.46 -26.54 -8.38
CA LEU A 146 18.19 -26.35 -9.64
C LEU A 146 19.69 -26.67 -9.53
N GLU A 147 20.33 -26.37 -8.38
CA GLU A 147 21.73 -26.71 -8.14
C GLU A 147 21.96 -28.23 -8.02
N ARG A 148 20.98 -28.96 -7.52
CA ARG A 148 21.06 -30.42 -7.36
C ARG A 148 20.58 -31.19 -8.58
N LEU A 149 20.17 -30.48 -9.63
CA LEU A 149 19.60 -31.07 -10.84
C LEU A 149 20.66 -31.91 -11.59
N LYS A 150 20.30 -33.14 -11.96
CA LYS A 150 21.13 -33.99 -12.78
C LYS A 150 21.00 -33.60 -14.27
N PRO A 151 22.02 -33.88 -15.11
CA PRO A 151 22.01 -33.46 -16.52
C PRO A 151 20.82 -33.98 -17.34
N GLU A 152 20.18 -35.05 -16.91
CA GLU A 152 19.06 -35.72 -17.60
C GLU A 152 17.68 -35.23 -17.08
N GLU A 153 17.63 -34.43 -16.00
CA GLU A 153 16.40 -33.99 -15.39
C GLU A 153 15.93 -32.63 -15.94
N SER A 154 14.62 -32.47 -16.03
CA SER A 154 14.00 -31.22 -16.49
C SER A 154 14.09 -30.10 -15.42
N ARG A 155 14.56 -28.93 -15.85
CA ARG A 155 14.57 -27.74 -14.99
C ARG A 155 13.15 -27.36 -14.50
N LEU A 156 12.15 -27.56 -15.36
CA LEU A 156 10.76 -27.27 -15.05
C LEU A 156 10.25 -28.17 -13.91
N ASP A 157 10.58 -29.47 -13.99
CA ASP A 157 10.15 -30.43 -12.97
C ASP A 157 10.81 -30.15 -11.61
N ALA A 158 12.07 -29.71 -11.60
CA ALA A 158 12.77 -29.29 -10.39
C ALA A 158 12.10 -28.06 -9.75
N ILE A 159 11.70 -27.06 -10.54
CA ILE A 159 10.97 -25.90 -10.04
C ILE A 159 9.61 -26.31 -9.50
N ILE A 160 8.86 -27.16 -10.21
CA ILE A 160 7.56 -27.67 -9.74
C ILE A 160 7.71 -28.44 -8.44
N ALA A 161 8.73 -29.29 -8.32
CA ALA A 161 9.02 -30.03 -7.10
C ALA A 161 9.31 -29.09 -5.93
N SER A 162 10.14 -28.07 -6.15
CA SER A 162 10.43 -27.02 -5.18
C SER A 162 9.16 -26.30 -4.72
N CYS A 163 8.31 -25.89 -5.64
CA CYS A 163 7.05 -25.22 -5.32
C CYS A 163 6.09 -26.13 -4.51
N ARG A 164 6.07 -27.41 -4.82
CA ARG A 164 5.25 -28.40 -4.07
C ARG A 164 5.78 -28.64 -2.64
N GLU A 165 7.06 -28.51 -2.43
CA GLU A 165 7.70 -28.72 -1.13
C GLU A 165 7.38 -27.59 -0.15
N VAL A 166 7.62 -26.33 -0.54
CA VAL A 166 7.48 -25.18 0.36
C VAL A 166 6.14 -24.45 0.22
N GLY A 167 5.46 -24.59 -0.93
CA GLY A 167 4.22 -23.89 -1.23
C GLY A 167 3.14 -24.07 -0.16
N PRO A 168 2.81 -25.28 0.30
CA PRO A 168 1.82 -25.48 1.33
C PRO A 168 2.17 -24.76 2.64
N ALA A 169 3.44 -24.82 3.07
CA ALA A 169 3.90 -24.16 4.29
C ALA A 169 3.78 -22.63 4.20
N LEU A 170 4.17 -22.05 3.06
CA LEU A 170 4.03 -20.63 2.81
C LEU A 170 2.57 -20.20 2.74
N PHE A 171 1.74 -20.95 2.02
CA PHE A 171 0.30 -20.69 1.95
C PHE A 171 -0.36 -20.67 3.32
N PHE A 172 -0.12 -21.70 4.15
CA PHE A 172 -0.68 -21.74 5.50
C PHE A 172 -0.11 -20.64 6.41
N SER A 173 1.16 -20.28 6.26
CA SER A 173 1.75 -19.15 6.98
C SER A 173 1.03 -17.84 6.65
N LEU A 174 0.88 -17.51 5.37
CA LEU A 174 0.16 -16.33 4.93
C LEU A 174 -1.31 -16.36 5.31
N LEU A 175 -1.95 -17.54 5.26
CA LEU A 175 -3.33 -17.73 5.69
C LEU A 175 -3.49 -17.44 7.19
N ILE A 176 -2.60 -17.97 8.05
CA ILE A 176 -2.64 -17.71 9.49
C ILE A 176 -2.48 -16.22 9.78
N ILE A 177 -1.54 -15.54 9.13
CA ILE A 177 -1.36 -14.10 9.29
C ILE A 177 -2.60 -13.33 8.81
N THR A 178 -3.24 -13.78 7.72
CA THR A 178 -4.49 -13.19 7.21
C THR A 178 -5.63 -13.37 8.20
N VAL A 179 -5.82 -14.60 8.71
CA VAL A 179 -6.87 -14.93 9.69
C VAL A 179 -6.66 -14.19 11.01
N SER A 180 -5.41 -13.94 11.43
CA SER A 180 -5.11 -13.16 12.64
C SER A 180 -5.65 -11.72 12.60
N PHE A 181 -5.98 -11.20 11.41
CA PHE A 181 -6.59 -9.89 11.22
C PHE A 181 -8.13 -9.89 11.19
N LEU A 182 -8.78 -11.08 11.21
CA LEU A 182 -10.24 -11.16 11.25
C LEU A 182 -10.88 -10.40 12.43
N PRO A 183 -10.29 -10.36 13.64
CA PRO A 183 -10.86 -9.57 14.74
C PRO A 183 -10.98 -8.08 14.44
N VAL A 184 -10.18 -7.55 13.51
CA VAL A 184 -10.25 -6.14 13.09
C VAL A 184 -11.60 -5.83 12.41
N PHE A 185 -12.20 -6.79 11.73
CA PHE A 185 -13.52 -6.64 11.09
C PHE A 185 -14.68 -6.64 12.10
N ALA A 186 -14.45 -7.08 13.33
CA ALA A 186 -15.43 -7.02 14.41
C ALA A 186 -15.40 -5.69 15.18
N LEU A 187 -14.45 -4.78 14.86
CA LEU A 187 -14.40 -3.46 15.46
C LEU A 187 -15.58 -2.61 14.98
N GLU A 188 -16.23 -1.93 15.92
CA GLU A 188 -17.41 -1.10 15.67
C GLU A 188 -17.06 0.41 15.69
N ALA A 189 -18.02 1.24 15.31
CA ALA A 189 -17.95 2.70 15.36
C ALA A 189 -16.74 3.31 14.63
N GLN A 190 -15.96 4.15 15.29
CA GLN A 190 -14.84 4.87 14.69
C GLN A 190 -13.65 3.95 14.38
N GLU A 191 -13.37 3.01 15.27
CA GLU A 191 -12.25 2.07 15.12
C GLU A 191 -12.46 1.16 13.91
N GLY A 192 -13.66 0.62 13.72
CA GLY A 192 -13.99 -0.18 12.55
C GLY A 192 -13.81 0.59 11.26
N ARG A 193 -14.25 1.85 11.19
CA ARG A 193 -14.10 2.69 9.99
C ARG A 193 -12.65 3.02 9.66
N LEU A 194 -11.79 3.11 10.67
CA LEU A 194 -10.36 3.39 10.49
C LEU A 194 -9.60 2.14 10.03
N PHE A 195 -9.82 1.01 10.70
CA PHE A 195 -9.00 -0.19 10.49
C PHE A 195 -9.51 -1.14 9.42
N SER A 196 -10.81 -1.11 9.07
CA SER A 196 -11.36 -1.94 7.99
C SER A 196 -10.62 -1.77 6.66
N PRO A 197 -10.35 -0.56 6.16
CA PRO A 197 -9.61 -0.39 4.92
C PRO A 197 -8.21 -1.00 4.96
N LEU A 198 -7.51 -0.86 6.09
CA LEU A 198 -6.19 -1.48 6.33
C LEU A 198 -6.27 -3.00 6.27
N ALA A 199 -7.26 -3.60 6.96
CA ALA A 199 -7.45 -5.04 7.00
C ALA A 199 -7.80 -5.62 5.63
N PHE A 200 -8.69 -4.98 4.87
CA PHE A 200 -9.04 -5.39 3.51
C PHE A 200 -7.82 -5.35 2.58
N THR A 201 -7.09 -4.23 2.53
CA THR A 201 -5.95 -4.09 1.62
C THR A 201 -4.83 -5.05 1.94
N LYS A 202 -4.50 -5.22 3.23
CA LYS A 202 -3.52 -6.20 3.67
C LYS A 202 -3.94 -7.62 3.24
N THR A 203 -5.20 -8.00 3.50
CA THR A 203 -5.73 -9.32 3.14
C THR A 203 -5.64 -9.58 1.65
N PHE A 204 -6.04 -8.63 0.81
CA PHE A 204 -5.97 -8.78 -0.65
C PHE A 204 -4.53 -8.84 -1.16
N ALA A 205 -3.63 -8.00 -0.63
CA ALA A 205 -2.23 -8.04 -1.02
C ALA A 205 -1.59 -9.38 -0.64
N MET A 206 -1.86 -9.89 0.57
CA MET A 206 -1.35 -11.19 1.01
C MET A 206 -1.93 -12.35 0.21
N ALA A 207 -3.24 -12.32 -0.10
CA ALA A 207 -3.87 -13.34 -0.94
C ALA A 207 -3.33 -13.31 -2.38
N ALA A 208 -2.89 -12.14 -2.87
CA ALA A 208 -2.25 -12.03 -4.18
C ALA A 208 -0.79 -12.54 -4.17
N GLY A 209 -0.13 -12.53 -3.01
CA GLY A 209 1.22 -13.05 -2.83
C GLY A 209 1.30 -14.55 -2.52
N ALA A 210 0.18 -15.15 -2.14
CA ALA A 210 0.07 -16.59 -1.84
C ALA A 210 -0.25 -17.41 -3.09
#